data_3f6ac21523a3ca3df4bdb5d8ccf1807e
#
_entry.id   3f6ac21523a3ca3df4bdb5d8ccf1807e
#
_cell.length_a   1.000
_cell.length_b   1.000
_cell.length_c   1.000
_cell.angle_alpha   90.00
_cell.angle_beta   90.00
_cell.angle_gamma   90.00
#
_symmetry.space_group_name_H-M   'P 1'
#
loop_
_entity.id
_entity.type
_entity.pdbx_description
1 polymer ?
#
loop_
_entity_poly.entity_id
_entity_poly.type
_entity_poly.pdbx_seq_one_letter_code
_entity_poly.pdbx_strand_id
1 'polypeptide(L)'
;MKIRKAVVLSAICILISGTAWAQTATVPLDPVNSALDPQSPFAVLYLPQNAPAPVDQVGPTAWTHAYGNPQHNAAFPVAASAPAWIREGVRWNFPEARAWPLGDPHPYGEKVYGIKEALPVQTQFYGNALGVSVVKGVVYAESDDMFAYAVNARTGKLIWRTSPVANTLMGNPLVVGTHVYLSAGSVSFNFANVMEYAKHPAKAGRGKDISYNGIFCLDRTNGKLLWSFKTAGDAMPTPAYADHSLFISTGDGNIYRIRSADGRKMWRTHVGGIANMSSPIVWDGKVYVSMSVIPGLYALNVQTGKVLWKGEIPGAVNTGMGDVPPAVADGIVVMDSVANPQMIQGKPTMTTLVRAFDARNGKVLWTDDMGRGPRVPAFKGGVPMIHDHMVYVGSPVTSAYEAIDLHTGKVAWTWHVPNPGPAGAGRGAPTYYDHTLYISTGPDIYAIDPKNGKMIHQYKVGGRFGIVNPTIVGGTIYLGNSWDWINAVPVHDVNPQFNAHPS
;
A
#
# COMPACT_ATOMS: atom_id res chain seq x y z
N MET A 1 65.40 10.34 5.46
CA MET A 1 64.31 10.15 6.48
C MET A 1 63.07 10.90 5.99
N LYS A 2 62.20 10.24 5.25
CA LYS A 2 61.01 10.86 4.65
C LYS A 2 59.78 10.43 5.46
N ILE A 3 59.19 11.35 6.19
CA ILE A 3 57.95 11.16 6.92
C ILE A 3 56.77 11.32 5.94
N ARG A 4 56.09 10.24 5.67
CA ARG A 4 54.82 10.28 4.92
C ARG A 4 53.71 10.76 5.85
N LYS A 5 53.14 11.92 5.56
CA LYS A 5 51.89 12.38 6.16
C LYS A 5 50.74 11.52 5.61
N ALA A 6 50.16 10.72 6.45
CA ALA A 6 48.87 10.08 6.17
C ALA A 6 47.75 11.12 6.32
N VAL A 7 47.09 11.42 5.26
CA VAL A 7 45.84 12.18 5.28
C VAL A 7 44.75 11.21 5.73
N VAL A 8 44.31 11.37 6.97
CA VAL A 8 43.12 10.71 7.48
C VAL A 8 41.93 11.48 6.92
N LEU A 9 41.38 10.97 5.83
CA LEU A 9 40.01 11.33 5.43
C LEU A 9 39.08 10.73 6.46
N SER A 10 38.55 11.56 7.34
CA SER A 10 37.43 11.24 8.18
C SER A 10 36.20 11.06 7.29
N ALA A 11 36.02 9.83 6.79
CA ALA A 11 34.73 9.40 6.32
C ALA A 11 33.81 9.37 7.53
N ILE A 12 33.01 10.42 7.70
CA ILE A 12 31.80 10.34 8.50
C ILE A 12 30.87 9.42 7.73
N CYS A 13 31.14 8.12 7.81
CA CYS A 13 30.11 7.12 7.65
C CYS A 13 29.09 7.43 8.74
N ILE A 14 27.96 7.99 8.34
CA ILE A 14 26.74 7.84 9.10
C ILE A 14 26.51 6.34 9.18
N LEU A 15 27.04 5.74 10.22
CA LEU A 15 26.68 4.43 10.75
C LEU A 15 25.24 4.49 11.25
N ILE A 16 24.30 4.77 10.35
CA ILE A 16 22.93 4.38 10.55
C ILE A 16 22.87 2.95 10.06
N SER A 17 23.32 2.06 10.98
CA SER A 17 22.63 0.82 11.21
C SER A 17 22.90 -0.39 10.32
N GLY A 18 24.13 -0.68 10.00
CA GLY A 18 24.46 -2.07 9.68
C GLY A 18 24.16 -3.03 10.85
N THR A 19 24.23 -2.53 12.09
CA THR A 19 23.99 -3.32 13.32
C THR A 19 22.50 -3.50 13.64
N ALA A 20 21.64 -2.52 13.34
CA ALA A 20 20.20 -2.66 13.61
C ALA A 20 19.55 -3.73 12.72
N TRP A 21 20.03 -3.86 11.49
CA TRP A 21 19.52 -4.90 10.58
C TRP A 21 20.00 -6.31 10.95
N ALA A 22 21.22 -6.45 11.43
CA ALA A 22 21.73 -7.73 11.92
C ALA A 22 20.98 -8.19 13.18
N GLN A 23 20.53 -7.26 14.01
CA GLN A 23 19.73 -7.60 15.21
C GLN A 23 18.25 -7.89 14.90
N THR A 24 17.69 -7.33 13.80
CA THR A 24 16.33 -7.74 13.38
C THR A 24 16.31 -9.13 12.77
N ALA A 25 17.41 -9.60 12.22
CA ALA A 25 17.56 -10.98 11.80
C ALA A 25 17.58 -11.98 12.98
N THR A 26 17.73 -11.49 14.22
CA THR A 26 17.68 -12.31 15.46
C THR A 26 16.31 -12.33 16.14
N VAL A 27 15.29 -11.66 15.63
CA VAL A 27 13.93 -12.12 15.90
C VAL A 27 13.89 -13.55 15.42
N PRO A 28 13.58 -14.53 16.30
CA PRO A 28 13.62 -15.93 15.90
C PRO A 28 12.82 -16.07 14.60
N LEU A 29 13.53 -16.22 13.49
CA LEU A 29 12.95 -16.58 12.20
C LEU A 29 12.48 -18.03 12.21
N ASP A 30 12.38 -18.60 13.39
CA ASP A 30 11.72 -19.88 13.61
C ASP A 30 10.31 -19.65 14.15
N PRO A 31 9.35 -19.30 13.27
CA PRO A 31 7.98 -19.19 13.66
C PRO A 31 7.42 -20.55 14.12
N VAL A 32 8.11 -21.64 13.84
CA VAL A 32 7.66 -22.99 14.21
C VAL A 32 7.67 -23.17 15.73
N ASN A 33 8.74 -22.78 16.42
CA ASN A 33 8.81 -22.94 17.86
C ASN A 33 7.97 -21.92 18.62
N SER A 34 7.95 -20.66 18.19
CA SER A 34 7.07 -19.65 18.81
C SER A 34 5.60 -19.82 18.40
N ALA A 35 5.32 -20.41 17.24
CA ALA A 35 3.98 -20.74 16.79
C ALA A 35 3.34 -21.90 17.56
N LEU A 36 4.13 -22.71 18.26
CA LEU A 36 3.65 -23.84 19.07
C LEU A 36 3.23 -23.45 20.50
N ASP A 37 3.65 -22.27 20.99
CA ASP A 37 3.20 -21.75 22.26
C ASP A 37 1.92 -20.92 22.10
N PRO A 38 0.75 -21.40 22.55
CA PRO A 38 -0.52 -20.67 22.42
C PRO A 38 -0.55 -19.32 23.14
N GLN A 39 0.36 -19.10 24.08
CA GLN A 39 0.48 -17.84 24.83
C GLN A 39 1.45 -16.86 24.16
N SER A 40 2.21 -17.32 23.18
CA SER A 40 3.10 -16.44 22.42
C SER A 40 2.30 -15.46 21.57
N PRO A 41 2.68 -14.16 21.54
CA PRO A 41 2.11 -13.24 20.57
C PRO A 41 2.38 -13.66 19.11
N PHE A 42 3.36 -14.55 18.88
CA PHE A 42 3.71 -15.11 17.58
C PHE A 42 3.04 -16.46 17.28
N ALA A 43 2.15 -16.95 18.15
CA ALA A 43 1.46 -18.22 17.90
C ALA A 43 0.57 -18.12 16.65
N VAL A 44 0.65 -19.13 15.78
CA VAL A 44 -0.31 -19.34 14.70
C VAL A 44 -1.61 -19.85 15.32
N LEU A 45 -2.69 -19.13 15.13
CA LEU A 45 -3.99 -19.46 15.73
C LEU A 45 -5.01 -19.74 14.63
N TYR A 46 -5.44 -20.99 14.56
CA TYR A 46 -6.59 -21.42 13.76
C TYR A 46 -7.75 -21.65 14.73
N LEU A 47 -8.42 -20.57 15.13
CA LEU A 47 -9.51 -20.69 16.08
C LEU A 47 -10.70 -21.40 15.42
N PRO A 48 -11.24 -22.47 16.02
CA PRO A 48 -12.45 -23.07 15.53
C PRO A 48 -13.58 -22.08 15.70
N GLN A 49 -14.10 -21.63 14.60
CA GLN A 49 -15.39 -21.01 14.39
C GLN A 49 -15.88 -20.01 15.45
N ASN A 50 -15.42 -18.80 15.38
CA ASN A 50 -16.37 -17.69 15.49
C ASN A 50 -16.84 -17.40 14.05
N ALA A 51 -17.57 -18.33 13.46
CA ALA A 51 -18.17 -18.10 12.16
C ALA A 51 -18.90 -16.76 12.22
N PRO A 52 -18.54 -15.78 11.38
CA PRO A 52 -19.31 -14.57 11.35
C PRO A 52 -20.76 -14.94 11.03
N ALA A 53 -21.69 -14.17 11.59
CA ALA A 53 -23.11 -14.26 11.22
C ALA A 53 -23.29 -14.30 9.69
N PRO A 54 -24.42 -14.80 9.18
CA PRO A 54 -24.64 -15.04 7.75
C PRO A 54 -24.24 -13.83 6.92
N VAL A 55 -23.30 -14.06 6.07
CA VAL A 55 -22.31 -13.14 5.54
C VAL A 55 -22.73 -12.60 4.17
N ASP A 56 -23.83 -13.07 3.63
CA ASP A 56 -24.25 -12.78 2.25
C ASP A 56 -24.71 -11.33 2.02
N GLN A 57 -24.82 -10.54 3.10
CA GLN A 57 -25.28 -9.15 3.06
C GLN A 57 -24.18 -8.12 3.39
N VAL A 58 -22.92 -8.54 3.60
CA VAL A 58 -21.86 -7.68 4.10
C VAL A 58 -20.71 -7.58 3.13
N GLY A 59 -20.62 -6.46 2.44
CA GLY A 59 -19.50 -6.12 1.57
C GLY A 59 -19.45 -6.89 0.26
N PRO A 60 -18.37 -6.75 -0.51
CA PRO A 60 -18.23 -7.36 -1.82
C PRO A 60 -18.09 -8.87 -1.75
N THR A 61 -18.39 -9.56 -2.86
CA THR A 61 -18.16 -11.00 -3.01
C THR A 61 -16.69 -11.33 -3.29
N ALA A 62 -15.96 -10.37 -3.87
CA ALA A 62 -14.54 -10.47 -4.17
C ALA A 62 -13.83 -9.11 -4.05
N TRP A 63 -12.57 -9.16 -3.65
CA TRP A 63 -11.65 -8.03 -3.64
C TRP A 63 -10.58 -8.32 -4.70
N THR A 64 -10.65 -7.72 -5.87
CA THR A 64 -9.91 -8.17 -7.05
C THR A 64 -8.65 -7.37 -7.37
N HIS A 65 -8.48 -6.20 -6.74
CA HIS A 65 -7.33 -5.31 -6.94
C HIS A 65 -6.93 -4.67 -5.61
N ALA A 66 -5.73 -4.12 -5.56
CA ALA A 66 -5.36 -3.18 -4.51
C ALA A 66 -6.40 -2.05 -4.46
N TYR A 67 -6.76 -1.60 -3.26
CA TYR A 67 -7.78 -0.57 -3.07
C TYR A 67 -9.16 -0.89 -3.68
N GLY A 68 -9.49 -2.18 -3.80
CA GLY A 68 -10.82 -2.70 -4.14
C GLY A 68 -11.09 -2.92 -5.63
N ASN A 69 -10.78 -1.99 -6.49
CA ASN A 69 -11.04 -2.02 -7.93
C ASN A 69 -9.94 -1.31 -8.74
N PRO A 70 -9.98 -1.39 -10.09
CA PRO A 70 -8.98 -0.74 -10.95
C PRO A 70 -8.93 0.80 -10.83
N GLN A 71 -9.99 1.43 -10.34
CA GLN A 71 -10.06 2.86 -10.08
C GLN A 71 -9.49 3.25 -8.71
N HIS A 72 -9.12 2.26 -7.88
CA HIS A 72 -8.64 2.40 -6.51
C HIS A 72 -9.69 2.96 -5.53
N ASN A 73 -10.96 2.74 -5.81
CA ASN A 73 -12.03 3.12 -4.90
C ASN A 73 -12.49 1.92 -4.05
N ALA A 74 -12.07 1.88 -2.79
CA ALA A 74 -12.39 0.83 -1.82
C ALA A 74 -13.69 1.12 -1.06
N ALA A 75 -14.75 1.55 -1.75
CA ALA A 75 -16.05 1.87 -1.18
C ALA A 75 -17.11 0.87 -1.65
N PHE A 76 -17.83 0.30 -0.68
CA PHE A 76 -18.82 -0.75 -0.93
C PHE A 76 -20.13 -0.38 -0.20
N PRO A 77 -21.10 0.22 -0.92
CA PRO A 77 -22.41 0.51 -0.37
C PRO A 77 -23.16 -0.79 -0.04
N VAL A 78 -24.00 -0.74 0.97
CA VAL A 78 -24.83 -1.86 1.39
C VAL A 78 -26.31 -1.54 1.18
N ALA A 79 -27.13 -2.58 1.00
CA ALA A 79 -28.55 -2.42 0.85
C ALA A 79 -29.20 -1.76 2.09
N ALA A 80 -30.24 -0.94 1.88
CA ALA A 80 -30.99 -0.32 2.97
C ALA A 80 -31.60 -1.35 3.96
N SER A 81 -31.84 -2.58 3.48
CA SER A 81 -32.29 -3.71 4.31
C SER A 81 -31.18 -4.39 5.12
N ALA A 82 -29.90 -3.98 4.95
CA ALA A 82 -28.80 -4.53 5.72
C ALA A 82 -29.00 -4.32 7.23
N PRO A 83 -28.47 -5.20 8.10
CA PRO A 83 -28.54 -5.02 9.54
C PRO A 83 -28.02 -3.66 10.02
N ALA A 84 -28.62 -3.11 11.07
CA ALA A 84 -28.28 -1.78 11.60
C ALA A 84 -26.76 -1.61 11.85
N TRP A 85 -26.10 -2.59 12.42
CA TRP A 85 -24.66 -2.50 12.67
C TRP A 85 -23.81 -2.30 11.41
N ILE A 86 -24.28 -2.74 10.24
CA ILE A 86 -23.60 -2.51 8.96
C ILE A 86 -23.87 -1.10 8.46
N ARG A 87 -25.13 -0.63 8.58
CA ARG A 87 -25.53 0.69 8.09
C ARG A 87 -25.01 1.80 8.97
N GLU A 88 -25.11 1.66 10.27
CA GLU A 88 -24.71 2.65 11.28
C GLU A 88 -23.20 2.62 11.57
N GLY A 89 -22.57 1.48 11.30
CA GLY A 89 -21.16 1.26 11.55
C GLY A 89 -20.86 0.68 12.92
N VAL A 90 -19.62 0.24 13.08
CA VAL A 90 -19.09 -0.32 14.32
C VAL A 90 -17.78 0.34 14.70
N ARG A 91 -17.47 0.31 16.00
CA ARG A 91 -16.20 0.80 16.54
C ARG A 91 -15.49 -0.31 17.29
N TRP A 92 -14.28 -0.60 16.89
CA TRP A 92 -13.36 -1.46 17.62
C TRP A 92 -11.92 -1.25 17.15
N ASN A 93 -10.96 -1.66 17.99
CA ASN A 93 -9.55 -1.73 17.65
C ASN A 93 -9.06 -3.15 17.92
N PHE A 94 -8.32 -3.73 17.00
CA PHE A 94 -7.73 -5.05 17.12
C PHE A 94 -6.19 -4.90 17.09
N PRO A 95 -5.46 -5.35 18.15
CA PRO A 95 -4.01 -5.32 18.17
C PRO A 95 -3.45 -6.49 17.35
N GLU A 96 -2.56 -6.20 16.42
CA GLU A 96 -1.74 -7.21 15.76
C GLU A 96 -0.68 -7.75 16.74
N ALA A 97 0.07 -8.81 16.38
CA ALA A 97 0.97 -9.50 17.32
C ALA A 97 2.08 -8.59 17.89
N ARG A 98 2.45 -7.55 17.16
CA ARG A 98 3.46 -6.57 17.58
C ARG A 98 2.89 -5.18 17.82
N ALA A 99 1.60 -5.10 18.10
CA ALA A 99 0.93 -3.82 18.28
C ALA A 99 1.60 -2.96 19.35
N TRP A 100 1.85 -1.72 19.01
CA TRP A 100 2.31 -0.71 19.94
C TRP A 100 1.12 -0.22 20.78
N PRO A 101 1.26 -0.05 22.11
CA PRO A 101 0.15 0.39 22.94
C PRO A 101 -0.48 1.69 22.44
N LEU A 102 -1.81 1.74 22.38
CA LEU A 102 -2.54 2.95 22.00
C LEU A 102 -2.31 4.06 23.04
N GLY A 103 -1.95 5.23 22.55
CA GLY A 103 -1.68 6.39 23.41
C GLY A 103 -0.23 6.51 23.85
N ASP A 104 0.57 5.47 23.70
CA ASP A 104 2.02 5.59 23.93
C ASP A 104 2.69 6.35 22.78
N PRO A 105 3.90 6.87 23.01
CA PRO A 105 4.69 7.51 21.99
C PRO A 105 4.90 6.60 20.77
N HIS A 106 4.92 7.21 19.59
CA HIS A 106 5.08 6.49 18.35
C HIS A 106 6.45 5.80 18.28
N PRO A 107 6.56 4.51 17.83
CA PRO A 107 7.82 3.77 17.82
C PRO A 107 8.86 4.30 16.83
N TYR A 108 8.49 5.14 15.88
CA TYR A 108 9.44 5.76 14.95
C TYR A 108 10.07 7.00 15.59
N GLY A 109 11.38 7.09 15.54
CA GLY A 109 12.12 8.14 16.22
C GLY A 109 11.91 9.54 15.66
N GLU A 110 12.24 10.53 16.48
CA GLU A 110 12.10 11.96 16.24
C GLU A 110 12.72 12.42 14.90
N LYS A 111 13.84 11.82 14.50
CA LYS A 111 14.53 12.20 13.26
C LYS A 111 13.71 11.99 11.99
N VAL A 112 12.77 11.04 11.98
CA VAL A 112 11.96 10.70 10.80
C VAL A 112 10.61 11.40 10.86
N TYR A 113 10.01 11.52 12.05
CA TYR A 113 8.63 11.96 12.21
C TYR A 113 8.46 13.11 13.23
N GLY A 114 9.55 13.65 13.79
CA GLY A 114 9.49 14.67 14.82
C GLY A 114 9.02 14.14 16.18
N ILE A 115 9.19 12.85 16.45
CA ILE A 115 8.77 12.16 17.67
C ILE A 115 9.99 11.75 18.48
N LYS A 116 9.95 11.94 19.81
CA LYS A 116 11.14 11.85 20.70
C LYS A 116 11.56 10.44 21.12
N GLU A 117 10.92 9.40 20.64
CA GLU A 117 11.15 8.02 21.10
C GLU A 117 12.22 7.31 20.30
N ALA A 118 12.96 6.44 20.99
CA ALA A 118 13.87 5.50 20.35
C ALA A 118 13.07 4.51 19.51
N LEU A 119 13.49 4.30 18.27
CA LEU A 119 12.97 3.18 17.47
C LEU A 119 13.24 1.90 18.23
N PRO A 120 12.23 1.08 18.51
CA PRO A 120 12.48 -0.33 18.75
C PRO A 120 13.21 -0.85 17.52
N VAL A 121 14.20 -1.68 17.72
CA VAL A 121 15.18 -2.16 16.73
C VAL A 121 14.55 -2.92 15.54
N GLN A 122 13.28 -2.77 15.29
CA GLN A 122 12.56 -3.61 14.35
C GLN A 122 11.96 -2.77 13.26
N THR A 123 12.36 -2.94 12.07
CA THR A 123 11.81 -2.50 10.81
C THR A 123 11.53 -0.97 10.66
N GLN A 124 11.85 -0.45 9.51
CA GLN A 124 11.47 0.90 9.08
C GLN A 124 9.97 1.00 8.79
N PHE A 125 9.27 -0.11 8.81
CA PHE A 125 7.90 -0.28 8.40
C PHE A 125 7.17 -1.00 9.53
N TYR A 126 6.35 -0.27 10.26
CA TYR A 126 5.46 -0.78 11.25
C TYR A 126 4.02 -0.71 10.73
N GLY A 127 3.29 -1.80 10.91
CA GLY A 127 1.88 -1.87 10.62
C GLY A 127 1.53 -2.09 9.15
N ASN A 128 0.26 -2.18 8.89
CA ASN A 128 -0.26 -2.37 7.55
C ASN A 128 0.15 -1.25 6.60
N ALA A 129 0.97 -1.58 5.62
CA ALA A 129 1.52 -0.59 4.71
C ALA A 129 0.50 -0.10 3.70
N LEU A 130 -0.47 -0.91 3.29
CA LEU A 130 -1.44 -0.59 2.26
C LEU A 130 -2.87 -0.44 2.79
N GLY A 131 -3.36 -1.38 3.57
CA GLY A 131 -4.71 -1.35 4.08
C GLY A 131 -5.28 -2.74 4.32
N VAL A 132 -6.60 -2.82 4.43
CA VAL A 132 -7.30 -4.06 4.70
C VAL A 132 -8.32 -4.34 3.60
N SER A 133 -8.66 -5.63 3.42
CA SER A 133 -9.75 -6.06 2.56
C SER A 133 -10.91 -6.55 3.42
N VAL A 134 -12.13 -6.14 3.08
CA VAL A 134 -13.33 -6.54 3.82
C VAL A 134 -14.26 -7.31 2.90
N VAL A 135 -14.39 -8.60 3.15
CA VAL A 135 -15.20 -9.49 2.32
C VAL A 135 -16.09 -10.33 3.21
N LYS A 136 -17.39 -10.28 2.94
CA LYS A 136 -18.39 -11.12 3.63
C LYS A 136 -18.28 -11.07 5.16
N GLY A 137 -18.19 -9.88 5.78
CA GLY A 137 -18.16 -9.69 7.22
C GLY A 137 -16.85 -10.08 7.92
N VAL A 138 -15.79 -10.27 7.14
CA VAL A 138 -14.45 -10.54 7.64
C VAL A 138 -13.50 -9.48 7.11
N VAL A 139 -12.73 -8.89 8.01
CA VAL A 139 -11.60 -8.02 7.70
C VAL A 139 -10.35 -8.89 7.58
N TYR A 140 -9.68 -8.80 6.45
CA TYR A 140 -8.40 -9.45 6.19
C TYR A 140 -7.30 -8.40 6.16
N ALA A 141 -6.22 -8.67 6.86
CA ALA A 141 -5.03 -7.83 6.88
C ALA A 141 -3.77 -8.66 6.70
N GLU A 142 -2.76 -8.09 6.11
CA GLU A 142 -1.40 -8.60 6.13
C GLU A 142 -0.49 -7.51 6.70
N SER A 143 0.51 -7.90 7.49
CA SER A 143 1.31 -6.97 8.27
C SER A 143 2.80 -7.27 8.15
N ASP A 144 3.61 -6.26 8.38
CA ASP A 144 5.07 -6.38 8.44
C ASP A 144 5.54 -7.05 9.74
N ASP A 145 4.63 -7.37 10.65
CA ASP A 145 4.85 -8.26 11.79
C ASP A 145 4.96 -9.75 11.39
N MET A 146 4.86 -10.05 10.10
CA MET A 146 4.92 -11.38 9.46
C MET A 146 3.64 -12.21 9.58
N PHE A 147 2.55 -11.64 10.05
CA PHE A 147 1.27 -12.33 10.16
C PHE A 147 0.24 -11.80 9.16
N ALA A 148 -0.65 -12.71 8.77
CA ALA A 148 -1.92 -12.39 8.16
C ALA A 148 -3.04 -12.68 9.17
N TYR A 149 -4.06 -11.86 9.11
CA TYR A 149 -5.18 -11.85 10.06
C TYR A 149 -6.51 -11.95 9.35
N ALA A 150 -7.45 -12.67 9.97
CA ALA A 150 -8.86 -12.55 9.68
C ALA A 150 -9.59 -12.16 10.98
N VAL A 151 -10.31 -11.06 10.92
CA VAL A 151 -11.00 -10.47 12.08
C VAL A 151 -12.47 -10.30 11.74
N ASN A 152 -13.35 -10.60 12.67
CA ASN A 152 -14.79 -10.42 12.49
C ASN A 152 -15.11 -8.92 12.35
N ALA A 153 -15.68 -8.51 11.22
CA ALA A 153 -15.93 -7.11 10.90
C ALA A 153 -16.87 -6.40 11.87
N ARG A 154 -17.82 -7.14 12.48
CA ARG A 154 -18.77 -6.59 13.45
C ARG A 154 -18.15 -6.41 14.84
N THR A 155 -17.36 -7.39 15.30
CA THR A 155 -16.98 -7.49 16.71
C THR A 155 -15.50 -7.23 16.99
N GLY A 156 -14.66 -7.13 15.96
CA GLY A 156 -13.21 -7.04 16.13
C GLY A 156 -12.55 -8.31 16.69
N LYS A 157 -13.27 -9.43 16.79
CA LYS A 157 -12.70 -10.67 17.32
C LYS A 157 -11.89 -11.41 16.27
N LEU A 158 -10.72 -11.91 16.69
CA LEU A 158 -9.88 -12.75 15.84
C LEU A 158 -10.62 -14.01 15.41
N ILE A 159 -10.58 -14.33 14.11
CA ILE A 159 -11.06 -15.57 13.52
C ILE A 159 -9.88 -16.52 13.35
N TRP A 160 -8.83 -16.05 12.68
CA TRP A 160 -7.56 -16.76 12.57
C TRP A 160 -6.41 -15.77 12.37
N ARG A 161 -5.22 -16.21 12.69
CA ARG A 161 -3.97 -15.55 12.39
C ARG A 161 -2.96 -16.59 11.93
N THR A 162 -2.18 -16.33 10.90
CA THR A 162 -1.18 -17.23 10.36
C THR A 162 0.06 -16.49 9.87
N SER A 163 1.22 -17.14 10.01
CA SER A 163 2.46 -16.71 9.36
C SER A 163 2.83 -17.75 8.31
N PRO A 164 2.44 -17.54 7.04
CA PRO A 164 2.70 -18.53 5.99
C PRO A 164 4.18 -18.61 5.62
N VAL A 165 4.93 -17.59 5.98
CA VAL A 165 6.36 -17.46 5.71
C VAL A 165 6.97 -16.51 6.74
N ALA A 166 8.24 -16.76 7.10
CA ALA A 166 9.00 -15.87 8.00
C ALA A 166 9.52 -14.65 7.22
N ASN A 167 8.62 -13.82 6.73
CA ASN A 167 8.92 -12.61 5.98
C ASN A 167 7.78 -11.60 6.14
N THR A 168 8.09 -10.33 5.97
CA THR A 168 7.07 -9.28 6.07
C THR A 168 6.04 -9.37 4.96
N LEU A 169 4.80 -9.05 5.29
CA LEU A 169 3.65 -9.02 4.41
C LEU A 169 3.23 -7.55 4.28
N MET A 170 3.23 -7.00 3.08
CA MET A 170 3.07 -5.56 2.89
C MET A 170 2.02 -5.17 1.84
N GLY A 171 1.25 -6.11 1.36
CA GLY A 171 0.16 -5.85 0.42
C GLY A 171 -1.17 -5.57 1.11
N ASN A 172 -2.22 -5.40 0.31
CA ASN A 172 -3.59 -5.67 0.75
C ASN A 172 -3.88 -7.15 0.47
N PRO A 173 -4.46 -7.89 1.40
CA PRO A 173 -4.90 -9.25 1.09
C PRO A 173 -5.88 -9.23 -0.08
N LEU A 174 -5.58 -10.01 -1.12
CA LEU A 174 -6.49 -10.19 -2.24
C LEU A 174 -7.43 -11.35 -1.94
N VAL A 175 -8.74 -11.09 -1.86
CA VAL A 175 -9.72 -12.10 -1.47
C VAL A 175 -10.64 -12.41 -2.62
N VAL A 176 -10.63 -13.66 -3.09
CA VAL A 176 -11.48 -14.12 -4.20
C VAL A 176 -12.08 -15.49 -3.87
N GLY A 177 -13.40 -15.57 -3.84
CA GLY A 177 -14.10 -16.81 -3.52
C GLY A 177 -13.72 -17.37 -2.15
N THR A 178 -13.10 -18.53 -2.10
CA THR A 178 -12.65 -19.23 -0.89
C THR A 178 -11.17 -19.00 -0.58
N HIS A 179 -10.49 -18.13 -1.32
CA HIS A 179 -9.06 -17.93 -1.22
C HIS A 179 -8.71 -16.52 -0.73
N VAL A 180 -7.63 -16.45 0.04
CA VAL A 180 -6.90 -15.21 0.38
C VAL A 180 -5.50 -15.33 -0.20
N TYR A 181 -5.10 -14.36 -1.00
CA TYR A 181 -3.75 -14.29 -1.56
C TYR A 181 -2.97 -13.19 -0.87
N LEU A 182 -1.78 -13.54 -0.40
CA LEU A 182 -0.87 -12.65 0.31
C LEU A 182 0.41 -12.48 -0.46
N SER A 183 1.04 -11.34 -0.30
CA SER A 183 2.34 -11.03 -0.89
C SER A 183 3.42 -10.89 0.19
N ALA A 184 4.59 -11.50 -0.04
CA ALA A 184 5.69 -11.48 0.92
C ALA A 184 7.01 -11.12 0.26
N GLY A 185 7.86 -10.34 0.94
CA GLY A 185 9.18 -10.12 0.42
C GLY A 185 9.83 -8.78 0.71
N SER A 186 9.63 -8.20 1.87
CA SER A 186 10.26 -6.92 2.20
C SER A 186 11.35 -6.99 3.27
N VAL A 187 11.58 -8.15 3.89
CA VAL A 187 12.56 -8.28 5.01
C VAL A 187 13.98 -7.89 4.60
N SER A 188 14.32 -8.05 3.33
CA SER A 188 15.61 -7.62 2.76
C SER A 188 15.59 -6.21 2.20
N PHE A 189 14.51 -5.47 2.39
CA PHE A 189 14.41 -4.12 1.89
C PHE A 189 15.50 -3.23 2.48
N ASN A 190 16.32 -2.65 1.60
CA ASN A 190 17.39 -1.73 1.97
C ASN A 190 17.47 -0.62 0.91
N PHE A 191 17.19 0.62 1.31
CA PHE A 191 17.28 1.79 0.43
C PHE A 191 18.67 1.96 -0.19
N ALA A 192 19.75 1.59 0.51
CA ALA A 192 21.09 1.66 -0.04
C ALA A 192 21.24 0.72 -1.25
N ASN A 193 20.68 -0.49 -1.18
CA ASN A 193 20.67 -1.42 -2.32
C ASN A 193 19.84 -0.87 -3.49
N VAL A 194 18.70 -0.26 -3.24
CA VAL A 194 17.90 0.39 -4.29
C VAL A 194 18.70 1.49 -4.98
N MET A 195 19.42 2.31 -4.25
CA MET A 195 20.27 3.36 -4.81
C MET A 195 21.46 2.81 -5.58
N GLU A 196 22.04 1.68 -5.15
CA GLU A 196 23.09 1.00 -5.89
C GLU A 196 22.57 0.42 -7.20
N TYR A 197 21.39 -0.20 -7.18
CA TYR A 197 20.73 -0.67 -8.40
C TYR A 197 20.35 0.47 -9.35
N ALA A 198 20.05 1.66 -8.84
CA ALA A 198 19.84 2.83 -9.68
C ALA A 198 21.06 3.21 -10.51
N LYS A 199 22.28 3.00 -9.97
CA LYS A 199 23.54 3.21 -10.70
C LYS A 199 23.85 2.08 -11.69
N HIS A 200 23.38 0.87 -11.40
CA HIS A 200 23.65 -0.34 -12.18
C HIS A 200 22.34 -1.09 -12.50
N PRO A 201 21.46 -0.56 -13.35
CA PRO A 201 20.12 -1.12 -13.61
C PRO A 201 20.14 -2.60 -14.05
N ALA A 202 21.18 -3.02 -14.78
CA ALA A 202 21.31 -4.42 -15.21
C ALA A 202 21.50 -5.41 -14.05
N LYS A 203 21.93 -4.91 -12.88
CA LYS A 203 22.07 -5.69 -11.64
C LYS A 203 20.89 -5.53 -10.72
N ALA A 204 19.90 -4.74 -11.12
CA ALA A 204 18.74 -4.46 -10.27
C ALA A 204 18.01 -5.73 -9.88
N GLY A 205 17.68 -5.80 -8.63
CA GLY A 205 16.89 -6.89 -8.07
C GLY A 205 16.88 -6.78 -6.56
N ARG A 206 15.71 -6.50 -6.00
CA ARG A 206 15.54 -6.40 -4.56
C ARG A 206 15.05 -7.73 -4.01
N GLY A 207 15.65 -8.17 -2.91
CA GLY A 207 15.28 -9.40 -2.23
C GLY A 207 15.71 -10.69 -2.96
N LYS A 208 16.62 -10.62 -3.94
CA LYS A 208 17.03 -11.80 -4.74
C LYS A 208 17.59 -12.96 -3.92
N ASP A 209 18.24 -12.65 -2.83
CA ASP A 209 18.93 -13.65 -2.00
C ASP A 209 18.04 -14.24 -0.90
N ILE A 210 16.77 -13.80 -0.83
CA ILE A 210 15.81 -14.27 0.16
C ILE A 210 14.90 -15.34 -0.44
N SER A 211 14.89 -16.51 0.17
CA SER A 211 14.14 -17.67 -0.34
C SER A 211 12.64 -17.64 -0.08
N TYR A 212 12.13 -16.65 0.65
CA TYR A 212 10.75 -16.59 1.12
C TYR A 212 9.89 -15.53 0.43
N ASN A 213 10.36 -14.99 -0.69
CA ASN A 213 9.58 -14.06 -1.49
C ASN A 213 8.52 -14.78 -2.30
N GLY A 214 7.36 -14.18 -2.46
CA GLY A 214 6.35 -14.76 -3.35
C GLY A 214 4.91 -14.46 -2.96
N ILE A 215 4.02 -15.22 -3.56
CA ILE A 215 2.60 -15.20 -3.31
C ILE A 215 2.18 -16.47 -2.58
N PHE A 216 1.34 -16.31 -1.58
CA PHE A 216 0.83 -17.37 -0.72
C PHE A 216 -0.68 -17.39 -0.79
N CYS A 217 -1.26 -18.53 -1.13
CA CYS A 217 -2.70 -18.73 -1.16
C CYS A 217 -3.14 -19.45 0.10
N LEU A 218 -4.07 -18.85 0.83
CA LEU A 218 -4.64 -19.42 2.04
C LEU A 218 -6.11 -19.77 1.84
N ASP A 219 -6.57 -20.78 2.57
CA ASP A 219 -7.99 -21.01 2.77
C ASP A 219 -8.58 -19.84 3.57
N ARG A 220 -9.60 -19.18 3.02
CA ARG A 220 -10.22 -18.02 3.63
C ARG A 220 -10.86 -18.30 4.99
N THR A 221 -11.36 -19.53 5.20
CA THR A 221 -12.13 -19.86 6.40
C THR A 221 -11.26 -20.13 7.61
N ASN A 222 -10.04 -20.61 7.42
CA ASN A 222 -9.18 -21.07 8.48
C ASN A 222 -7.71 -20.60 8.39
N GLY A 223 -7.32 -19.87 7.34
CA GLY A 223 -5.98 -19.34 7.18
C GLY A 223 -4.89 -20.36 6.81
N LYS A 224 -5.25 -21.60 6.52
CA LYS A 224 -4.27 -22.63 6.16
C LYS A 224 -3.70 -22.40 4.77
N LEU A 225 -2.39 -22.60 4.62
CA LEU A 225 -1.70 -22.50 3.34
C LEU A 225 -2.17 -23.62 2.39
N LEU A 226 -2.62 -23.23 1.21
CA LEU A 226 -3.04 -24.13 0.13
C LEU A 226 -1.91 -24.35 -0.88
N TRP A 227 -1.28 -23.26 -1.31
CA TRP A 227 -0.13 -23.28 -2.21
C TRP A 227 0.68 -21.99 -2.11
N SER A 228 1.91 -22.00 -2.62
CA SER A 228 2.76 -20.83 -2.74
C SER A 228 3.45 -20.78 -4.10
N PHE A 229 3.69 -19.56 -4.59
CA PHE A 229 4.51 -19.29 -5.77
C PHE A 229 5.70 -18.43 -5.37
N LYS A 230 6.90 -19.01 -5.42
CA LYS A 230 8.15 -18.33 -5.06
C LYS A 230 8.64 -17.43 -6.19
N THR A 231 9.12 -16.25 -5.83
CA THR A 231 9.74 -15.28 -6.74
C THR A 231 11.20 -15.05 -6.36
N ALA A 232 12.04 -14.67 -7.33
CA ALA A 232 13.44 -14.38 -7.06
C ALA A 232 13.63 -13.02 -6.38
N GLY A 233 12.77 -12.04 -6.64
CA GLY A 233 12.73 -10.74 -5.97
C GLY A 233 11.52 -10.61 -5.07
N ASP A 234 11.49 -9.55 -4.28
CA ASP A 234 10.35 -9.23 -3.40
C ASP A 234 9.03 -9.26 -4.16
N ALA A 235 7.98 -9.74 -3.52
CA ALA A 235 6.61 -9.65 -4.00
C ALA A 235 5.80 -8.81 -3.02
N MET A 236 6.14 -7.53 -2.88
CA MET A 236 5.43 -6.59 -1.99
C MET A 236 4.07 -6.12 -2.54
N PRO A 237 3.92 -5.89 -3.86
CA PRO A 237 2.65 -5.39 -4.39
C PRO A 237 1.51 -6.40 -4.20
N THR A 238 0.31 -5.88 -3.93
CA THR A 238 -0.91 -6.69 -3.99
C THR A 238 -1.09 -7.24 -5.40
N PRO A 239 -1.32 -8.54 -5.58
CA PRO A 239 -1.64 -9.08 -6.89
C PRO A 239 -2.95 -8.52 -7.44
N ALA A 240 -3.08 -8.41 -8.76
CA ALA A 240 -4.38 -8.22 -9.39
C ALA A 240 -4.97 -9.57 -9.80
N TYR A 241 -6.29 -9.68 -9.78
CA TYR A 241 -7.02 -10.89 -10.21
C TYR A 241 -7.92 -10.59 -11.42
N ALA A 242 -7.75 -11.37 -12.44
CA ALA A 242 -8.66 -11.41 -13.57
C ALA A 242 -8.58 -12.78 -14.25
N ASP A 243 -9.70 -13.25 -14.79
CA ASP A 243 -9.77 -14.47 -15.62
C ASP A 243 -9.03 -15.66 -14.98
N HIS A 244 -9.39 -16.00 -13.74
CA HIS A 244 -8.78 -17.10 -12.96
C HIS A 244 -7.24 -17.04 -12.84
N SER A 245 -6.70 -15.84 -12.96
CA SER A 245 -5.25 -15.59 -12.89
C SER A 245 -4.91 -14.47 -11.93
N LEU A 246 -3.73 -14.58 -11.34
CA LEU A 246 -3.09 -13.51 -10.58
C LEU A 246 -2.00 -12.88 -11.44
N PHE A 247 -1.88 -11.56 -11.34
CA PHE A 247 -0.84 -10.76 -11.98
C PHE A 247 0.01 -10.11 -10.91
N ILE A 248 1.32 -10.27 -11.00
CA ILE A 248 2.26 -9.92 -9.95
C ILE A 248 3.45 -9.19 -10.57
N SER A 249 3.86 -8.09 -9.95
CA SER A 249 5.11 -7.40 -10.23
C SER A 249 6.10 -7.61 -9.08
N THR A 250 7.37 -7.74 -9.37
CA THR A 250 8.36 -8.13 -8.37
C THR A 250 9.60 -7.25 -8.36
N GLY A 251 10.34 -7.28 -7.25
CA GLY A 251 11.56 -6.50 -7.04
C GLY A 251 12.75 -6.89 -7.94
N ASP A 252 12.66 -7.98 -8.68
CA ASP A 252 13.67 -8.40 -9.65
C ASP A 252 13.34 -8.02 -11.10
N GLY A 253 12.36 -7.12 -11.30
CA GLY A 253 11.99 -6.58 -12.60
C GLY A 253 11.15 -7.51 -13.46
N ASN A 254 10.52 -8.52 -12.85
CA ASN A 254 9.64 -9.44 -13.55
C ASN A 254 8.17 -9.14 -13.27
N ILE A 255 7.34 -9.41 -14.27
CA ILE A 255 5.88 -9.43 -14.16
C ILE A 255 5.44 -10.86 -14.49
N TYR A 256 4.56 -11.42 -13.68
CA TYR A 256 4.09 -12.79 -13.83
C TYR A 256 2.58 -12.83 -13.99
N ARG A 257 2.10 -13.80 -14.78
CA ARG A 257 0.75 -14.33 -14.69
C ARG A 257 0.82 -15.74 -14.13
N ILE A 258 0.08 -16.00 -13.06
CA ILE A 258 -0.03 -17.33 -12.45
C ILE A 258 -1.49 -17.73 -12.33
N ARG A 259 -1.78 -19.01 -12.41
CA ARG A 259 -3.13 -19.54 -12.23
C ARG A 259 -3.52 -19.44 -10.75
N SER A 260 -4.68 -18.87 -10.47
CA SER A 260 -5.12 -18.63 -9.09
C SER A 260 -5.44 -19.90 -8.30
N ALA A 261 -5.80 -20.99 -9.00
CA ALA A 261 -6.17 -22.25 -8.34
C ALA A 261 -4.99 -23.00 -7.72
N ASP A 262 -3.79 -22.90 -8.30
CA ASP A 262 -2.64 -23.74 -7.90
C ASP A 262 -1.28 -23.04 -8.00
N GLY A 263 -1.24 -21.75 -8.31
CA GLY A 263 0.00 -21.00 -8.41
C GLY A 263 0.88 -21.33 -9.63
N ARG A 264 0.39 -22.11 -10.60
CA ARG A 264 1.17 -22.46 -11.79
C ARG A 264 1.45 -21.22 -12.64
N LYS A 265 2.74 -20.97 -12.93
CA LYS A 265 3.16 -19.90 -13.83
C LYS A 265 2.63 -20.12 -15.23
N MET A 266 1.96 -19.12 -15.79
CA MET A 266 1.45 -19.10 -17.16
C MET A 266 2.41 -18.35 -18.09
N TRP A 267 2.86 -17.16 -17.70
CA TRP A 267 3.93 -16.42 -18.37
C TRP A 267 4.75 -15.58 -17.39
N ARG A 268 5.91 -15.15 -17.83
CA ARG A 268 6.80 -14.19 -17.15
C ARG A 268 7.38 -13.24 -18.18
N THR A 269 7.37 -11.95 -17.88
CA THR A 269 8.00 -10.92 -18.70
C THR A 269 8.97 -10.12 -17.84
N HIS A 270 10.20 -10.02 -18.30
CA HIS A 270 11.20 -9.18 -17.67
C HIS A 270 11.20 -7.81 -18.34
N VAL A 271 10.92 -6.76 -17.55
CA VAL A 271 10.91 -5.36 -18.01
C VAL A 271 12.05 -4.55 -17.40
N GLY A 272 12.79 -5.14 -16.47
CA GLY A 272 13.81 -4.47 -15.67
C GLY A 272 13.22 -3.60 -14.56
N GLY A 273 14.07 -2.93 -13.82
CA GLY A 273 13.62 -2.10 -12.70
C GLY A 273 13.21 -2.89 -11.46
N ILE A 274 12.47 -2.24 -10.61
CA ILE A 274 12.01 -2.80 -9.34
C ILE A 274 10.54 -2.39 -9.14
N ALA A 275 9.64 -3.35 -8.94
CA ALA A 275 8.34 -3.07 -8.38
C ALA A 275 8.46 -3.05 -6.86
N ASN A 276 8.19 -1.91 -6.24
CA ASN A 276 8.16 -1.80 -4.78
C ASN A 276 6.77 -2.18 -4.27
N MET A 277 5.82 -1.24 -4.35
CA MET A 277 4.45 -1.44 -3.92
C MET A 277 3.45 -1.12 -5.05
N SER A 278 3.93 -0.99 -6.28
CA SER A 278 3.10 -0.77 -7.45
C SER A 278 2.34 -2.05 -7.81
N SER A 279 1.13 -2.14 -7.31
CA SER A 279 0.21 -3.23 -7.62
C SER A 279 -0.22 -3.18 -9.09
N PRO A 280 -0.21 -4.30 -9.81
CA PRO A 280 -0.73 -4.34 -11.17
C PRO A 280 -2.22 -4.02 -11.23
N ILE A 281 -2.64 -3.43 -12.33
CA ILE A 281 -4.05 -3.24 -12.70
C ILE A 281 -4.34 -4.05 -13.96
N VAL A 282 -5.45 -4.77 -13.99
CA VAL A 282 -5.94 -5.44 -15.19
C VAL A 282 -7.19 -4.73 -15.69
N TRP A 283 -7.10 -4.23 -16.91
CA TRP A 283 -8.21 -3.54 -17.56
C TRP A 283 -8.14 -3.70 -19.08
N ASP A 284 -9.26 -3.96 -19.74
CA ASP A 284 -9.41 -4.09 -21.19
C ASP A 284 -8.32 -4.94 -21.85
N GLY A 285 -8.13 -6.17 -21.34
CA GLY A 285 -7.17 -7.13 -21.89
C GLY A 285 -5.70 -6.78 -21.70
N LYS A 286 -5.39 -5.83 -20.85
CA LYS A 286 -4.03 -5.35 -20.56
C LYS A 286 -3.73 -5.39 -19.07
N VAL A 287 -2.44 -5.56 -18.75
CA VAL A 287 -1.88 -5.42 -17.40
C VAL A 287 -1.06 -4.15 -17.38
N TYR A 288 -1.38 -3.26 -16.46
CA TYR A 288 -0.64 -2.01 -16.23
C TYR A 288 0.15 -2.13 -14.93
N VAL A 289 1.43 -1.75 -14.97
CA VAL A 289 2.29 -1.75 -13.79
C VAL A 289 3.37 -0.69 -13.93
N SER A 290 3.70 -0.02 -12.83
CA SER A 290 4.83 0.91 -12.79
C SER A 290 6.05 0.29 -12.12
N MET A 291 7.22 0.68 -12.59
CA MET A 291 8.51 0.20 -12.11
C MET A 291 9.39 1.37 -11.72
N SER A 292 10.23 1.18 -10.71
CA SER A 292 11.32 2.10 -10.33
C SER A 292 12.68 1.61 -10.80
N VAL A 293 13.73 2.41 -10.63
CA VAL A 293 15.11 2.19 -11.08
C VAL A 293 15.27 2.33 -12.59
N ILE A 294 14.38 1.75 -13.37
CA ILE A 294 14.13 2.08 -14.77
C ILE A 294 12.69 2.59 -14.82
N PRO A 295 12.46 3.88 -14.45
CA PRO A 295 11.12 4.38 -14.26
C PRO A 295 10.27 4.24 -15.52
N GLY A 296 9.06 3.73 -15.36
CA GLY A 296 8.14 3.55 -16.48
C GLY A 296 6.84 2.89 -16.06
N LEU A 297 5.76 3.30 -16.73
CA LEU A 297 4.49 2.62 -16.73
C LEU A 297 4.47 1.66 -17.92
N TYR A 298 4.26 0.38 -17.67
CA TYR A 298 4.21 -0.64 -18.70
C TYR A 298 2.80 -1.15 -18.89
N ALA A 299 2.36 -1.30 -20.13
CA ALA A 299 1.17 -2.03 -20.50
C ALA A 299 1.54 -3.33 -21.22
N LEU A 300 1.06 -4.43 -20.70
CA LEU A 300 1.32 -5.76 -21.25
C LEU A 300 0.00 -6.41 -21.71
N ASN A 301 0.06 -7.21 -22.75
CA ASN A 301 -1.06 -8.05 -23.14
C ASN A 301 -1.33 -9.10 -22.03
N VAL A 302 -2.56 -9.16 -21.56
CA VAL A 302 -2.95 -10.01 -20.41
C VAL A 302 -2.74 -11.50 -20.69
N GLN A 303 -2.90 -11.97 -21.94
CA GLN A 303 -2.78 -13.37 -22.30
C GLN A 303 -1.35 -13.82 -22.54
N THR A 304 -0.54 -12.96 -23.19
CA THR A 304 0.79 -13.34 -23.68
C THR A 304 1.94 -12.74 -22.85
N GLY A 305 1.68 -11.72 -22.03
CA GLY A 305 2.70 -10.97 -21.31
C GLY A 305 3.56 -10.06 -22.22
N LYS A 306 3.26 -9.96 -23.52
CA LYS A 306 4.01 -9.08 -24.43
C LYS A 306 3.80 -7.62 -24.03
N VAL A 307 4.90 -6.85 -23.87
CA VAL A 307 4.84 -5.41 -23.68
C VAL A 307 4.24 -4.78 -24.95
N LEU A 308 3.17 -4.02 -24.76
CA LEU A 308 2.46 -3.29 -25.81
C LEU A 308 2.99 -1.88 -25.96
N TRP A 309 3.21 -1.21 -24.83
CA TRP A 309 3.78 0.13 -24.79
C TRP A 309 4.40 0.42 -23.41
N LYS A 310 5.22 1.46 -23.36
CA LYS A 310 5.82 2.03 -22.15
C LYS A 310 5.52 3.52 -22.11
N GLY A 311 5.03 4.01 -20.98
CA GLY A 311 4.85 5.43 -20.66
C GLY A 311 5.92 5.91 -19.69
N GLU A 312 6.29 7.19 -19.76
CA GLU A 312 7.30 7.80 -18.91
C GLU A 312 6.82 9.11 -18.28
N ILE A 313 7.28 9.39 -17.08
CA ILE A 313 7.18 10.70 -16.43
C ILE A 313 8.56 11.34 -16.49
N PRO A 314 8.75 12.43 -17.24
CA PRO A 314 10.05 13.09 -17.36
C PRO A 314 10.57 13.56 -16.02
N GLY A 315 11.85 13.30 -15.77
CA GLY A 315 12.48 13.68 -14.50
C GLY A 315 12.06 12.86 -13.30
N ALA A 316 11.25 11.80 -13.50
CA ALA A 316 10.89 10.89 -12.41
C ALA A 316 12.14 10.34 -11.71
N VAL A 317 12.11 10.35 -10.39
CA VAL A 317 13.21 9.78 -9.61
C VAL A 317 13.14 8.25 -9.57
N ASN A 318 14.28 7.63 -9.37
CA ASN A 318 14.43 6.18 -9.50
C ASN A 318 13.50 5.33 -8.62
N THR A 319 13.04 5.84 -7.49
CA THR A 319 12.12 5.11 -6.60
C THR A 319 10.69 5.61 -6.67
N GLY A 320 10.44 6.76 -7.30
CA GLY A 320 9.15 7.45 -7.28
C GLY A 320 8.02 6.61 -7.86
N MET A 321 8.19 6.08 -9.05
CA MET A 321 7.14 5.33 -9.76
C MET A 321 6.91 3.91 -9.21
N GLY A 322 7.91 3.28 -8.64
CA GLY A 322 7.81 1.87 -8.22
C GLY A 322 6.96 1.63 -6.99
N ASP A 323 6.55 2.67 -6.31
CA ASP A 323 5.72 2.60 -5.10
C ASP A 323 4.25 2.98 -5.36
N VAL A 324 3.98 3.56 -6.51
CA VAL A 324 2.66 4.08 -6.85
C VAL A 324 2.01 3.16 -7.88
N PRO A 325 0.91 2.48 -7.53
CA PRO A 325 0.11 1.78 -8.53
C PRO A 325 -0.63 2.79 -9.41
N PRO A 326 -0.75 2.54 -10.72
CA PRO A 326 -1.58 3.38 -11.60
C PRO A 326 -3.07 3.20 -11.27
N ALA A 327 -3.92 4.16 -11.65
CA ALA A 327 -5.36 3.99 -11.69
C ALA A 327 -5.86 4.05 -13.14
N VAL A 328 -6.96 3.34 -13.45
CA VAL A 328 -7.48 3.29 -14.81
C VAL A 328 -9.00 3.42 -14.86
N ALA A 329 -9.48 4.32 -15.70
CA ALA A 329 -10.91 4.47 -16.04
C ALA A 329 -11.05 5.09 -17.43
N ASP A 330 -12.17 4.88 -18.10
CA ASP A 330 -12.55 5.52 -19.37
C ASP A 330 -11.49 5.45 -20.47
N GLY A 331 -10.68 4.40 -20.49
CA GLY A 331 -9.58 4.26 -21.45
C GLY A 331 -8.38 5.16 -21.16
N ILE A 332 -8.29 5.71 -19.95
CA ILE A 332 -7.19 6.57 -19.49
C ILE A 332 -6.51 5.90 -18.30
N VAL A 333 -5.18 5.84 -18.34
CA VAL A 333 -4.34 5.39 -17.21
C VAL A 333 -3.68 6.59 -16.58
N VAL A 334 -3.86 6.77 -15.28
CA VAL A 334 -3.26 7.87 -14.53
C VAL A 334 -2.17 7.33 -13.62
N MET A 335 -1.08 8.05 -13.55
CA MET A 335 0.09 7.74 -12.75
C MET A 335 0.70 9.02 -12.22
N ASP A 336 1.28 8.98 -11.01
CA ASP A 336 2.11 10.07 -10.51
C ASP A 336 3.53 9.63 -10.19
N SER A 337 4.41 10.58 -10.00
CA SER A 337 5.76 10.39 -9.51
C SER A 337 6.31 11.67 -8.92
N VAL A 338 7.13 11.55 -7.89
CA VAL A 338 8.05 12.63 -7.53
C VAL A 338 9.13 12.74 -8.61
N ALA A 339 9.48 13.95 -8.97
CA ALA A 339 10.31 14.26 -10.13
C ALA A 339 11.18 15.50 -9.91
N ASN A 340 12.09 15.76 -10.84
CA ASN A 340 12.86 17.00 -10.94
C ASN A 340 13.59 17.40 -9.64
N PRO A 341 14.42 16.51 -9.05
CA PRO A 341 15.17 16.85 -7.84
C PRO A 341 16.14 17.99 -8.14
N GLN A 342 16.14 19.01 -7.29
CA GLN A 342 16.99 20.19 -7.42
C GLN A 342 17.41 20.72 -6.05
N MET A 343 18.61 21.34 -6.00
CA MET A 343 19.02 22.13 -4.85
C MET A 343 18.60 23.60 -5.06
N ILE A 344 17.75 24.11 -4.21
CA ILE A 344 17.31 25.51 -4.22
C ILE A 344 17.69 26.14 -2.91
N GLN A 345 18.51 27.18 -2.93
CA GLN A 345 19.02 27.87 -1.73
C GLN A 345 19.62 26.89 -0.72
N GLY A 346 20.42 25.89 -1.19
CA GLY A 346 21.04 24.89 -0.34
C GLY A 346 20.11 23.82 0.22
N LYS A 347 18.82 23.82 -0.12
CA LYS A 347 17.84 22.82 0.32
C LYS A 347 17.46 21.88 -0.83
N PRO A 348 17.39 20.55 -0.60
CA PRO A 348 16.96 19.62 -1.60
C PRO A 348 15.43 19.74 -1.81
N THR A 349 15.02 19.91 -3.04
CA THR A 349 13.62 20.05 -3.45
C THR A 349 13.28 19.10 -4.58
N MET A 350 11.98 18.88 -4.83
CA MET A 350 11.44 18.10 -5.94
C MET A 350 10.00 18.55 -6.26
N THR A 351 9.44 18.04 -7.35
CA THR A 351 8.02 18.24 -7.71
C THR A 351 7.28 16.90 -7.61
N THR A 352 5.95 16.95 -7.64
CA THR A 352 5.10 15.80 -7.97
C THR A 352 4.45 16.07 -9.32
N LEU A 353 4.65 15.15 -10.27
CA LEU A 353 4.01 15.18 -11.59
C LEU A 353 2.97 14.09 -11.68
N VAL A 354 1.76 14.46 -12.09
CA VAL A 354 0.67 13.53 -12.43
C VAL A 354 0.53 13.48 -13.94
N ARG A 355 0.41 12.30 -14.51
CA ARG A 355 0.32 12.13 -15.95
C ARG A 355 -0.75 11.14 -16.35
N ALA A 356 -1.53 11.49 -17.35
CA ALA A 356 -2.51 10.62 -17.97
C ALA A 356 -2.03 10.12 -19.33
N PHE A 357 -2.33 8.85 -19.59
CA PHE A 357 -1.98 8.16 -20.83
C PHE A 357 -3.21 7.51 -21.46
N ASP A 358 -3.30 7.56 -22.79
CA ASP A 358 -4.25 6.73 -23.53
C ASP A 358 -3.93 5.24 -23.27
N ALA A 359 -4.84 4.50 -22.69
CA ALA A 359 -4.67 3.10 -22.32
C ALA A 359 -4.40 2.17 -23.51
N ARG A 360 -4.75 2.57 -24.75
CA ARG A 360 -4.56 1.78 -25.97
C ARG A 360 -3.11 1.78 -26.46
N ASN A 361 -2.43 2.93 -26.36
CA ASN A 361 -1.17 3.15 -27.05
C ASN A 361 -0.09 3.89 -26.22
N GLY A 362 -0.40 4.30 -24.98
CA GLY A 362 0.53 4.99 -24.08
C GLY A 362 0.81 6.44 -24.44
N LYS A 363 0.03 7.03 -25.39
CA LYS A 363 0.16 8.45 -25.72
C LYS A 363 -0.22 9.30 -24.52
N VAL A 364 0.63 10.26 -24.17
CA VAL A 364 0.33 11.25 -23.13
C VAL A 364 -0.85 12.11 -23.54
N LEU A 365 -1.84 12.20 -22.68
CA LEU A 365 -3.02 13.03 -22.85
C LEU A 365 -2.81 14.39 -22.19
N TRP A 366 -2.36 14.38 -20.94
CA TRP A 366 -2.05 15.58 -20.17
C TRP A 366 -0.99 15.31 -19.09
N THR A 367 -0.44 16.36 -18.54
CA THR A 367 0.46 16.32 -17.38
C THR A 367 0.12 17.49 -16.48
N ASP A 368 0.01 17.24 -15.19
CA ASP A 368 -0.15 18.24 -14.16
C ASP A 368 1.10 18.29 -13.27
N ASP A 369 1.51 19.48 -12.84
CA ASP A 369 2.59 19.72 -11.89
C ASP A 369 1.99 20.25 -10.58
N MET A 370 1.85 19.38 -9.59
CA MET A 370 1.31 19.71 -8.26
C MET A 370 2.23 20.61 -7.44
N GLY A 371 3.27 21.15 -8.05
CA GLY A 371 4.18 22.12 -7.44
C GLY A 371 5.44 21.51 -6.80
N ARG A 372 6.31 22.42 -6.43
CA ARG A 372 7.63 22.14 -5.86
C ARG A 372 7.62 22.34 -4.35
N GLY A 373 8.30 21.44 -3.65
CA GLY A 373 8.44 21.49 -2.20
C GLY A 373 9.71 20.77 -1.71
N PRO A 374 9.83 20.55 -0.41
CA PRO A 374 10.94 19.82 0.17
C PRO A 374 11.06 18.41 -0.37
N ARG A 375 12.28 17.89 -0.40
CA ARG A 375 12.53 16.48 -0.70
C ARG A 375 11.81 15.58 0.32
N VAL A 376 10.97 14.68 -0.17
CA VAL A 376 10.25 13.73 0.67
C VAL A 376 11.08 12.47 0.94
N PRO A 377 10.91 11.84 2.12
CA PRO A 377 11.54 10.57 2.42
C PRO A 377 11.16 9.50 1.39
N ALA A 378 12.15 8.68 1.03
CA ALA A 378 12.00 7.55 0.11
C ALA A 378 11.49 7.92 -1.31
N PHE A 379 11.39 9.21 -1.66
CA PHE A 379 11.00 9.69 -2.99
C PHE A 379 9.67 9.12 -3.51
N LYS A 380 8.69 8.98 -2.63
CA LYS A 380 7.41 8.32 -2.93
C LYS A 380 6.35 9.36 -3.28
N GLY A 381 5.53 9.07 -4.29
CA GLY A 381 4.35 9.85 -4.68
C GLY A 381 3.10 9.53 -3.86
N GLY A 382 1.99 10.12 -4.24
CA GLY A 382 0.65 9.75 -3.78
C GLY A 382 0.08 8.58 -4.59
N VAL A 383 -1.11 8.12 -4.25
CA VAL A 383 -1.82 7.08 -5.02
C VAL A 383 -3.06 7.70 -5.65
N PRO A 384 -3.18 7.71 -6.99
CA PRO A 384 -4.35 8.27 -7.65
C PRO A 384 -5.59 7.37 -7.43
N MET A 385 -6.74 8.01 -7.27
CA MET A 385 -8.06 7.38 -7.27
C MET A 385 -8.94 8.06 -8.31
N ILE A 386 -9.74 7.29 -9.05
CA ILE A 386 -10.62 7.83 -10.09
C ILE A 386 -12.08 7.55 -9.73
N HIS A 387 -12.89 8.59 -9.72
CA HIS A 387 -14.34 8.49 -9.56
C HIS A 387 -15.03 9.62 -10.34
N ASP A 388 -16.10 9.30 -11.06
CA ASP A 388 -16.93 10.26 -11.81
C ASP A 388 -16.12 11.22 -12.70
N HIS A 389 -15.23 10.67 -13.53
CA HIS A 389 -14.33 11.41 -14.41
C HIS A 389 -13.37 12.39 -13.70
N MET A 390 -13.23 12.25 -12.38
CA MET A 390 -12.27 13.02 -11.59
C MET A 390 -11.15 12.11 -11.07
N VAL A 391 -9.94 12.60 -11.15
CA VAL A 391 -8.75 12.03 -10.52
C VAL A 391 -8.53 12.77 -9.20
N TYR A 392 -8.47 12.01 -8.11
CA TYR A 392 -8.10 12.53 -6.80
C TYR A 392 -6.73 11.96 -6.45
N VAL A 393 -5.75 12.81 -6.24
CA VAL A 393 -4.36 12.40 -6.01
C VAL A 393 -3.69 13.31 -5.01
N GLY A 394 -2.81 12.76 -4.18
CA GLY A 394 -2.06 13.52 -3.21
C GLY A 394 -0.61 13.75 -3.63
N SER A 395 -0.01 14.81 -3.11
CA SER A 395 1.41 15.10 -3.25
C SER A 395 2.05 15.21 -1.86
N PRO A 396 2.95 14.30 -1.50
CA PRO A 396 3.70 14.45 -0.25
C PRO A 396 4.75 15.57 -0.32
N VAL A 397 5.07 16.06 -1.51
CA VAL A 397 6.00 17.19 -1.74
C VAL A 397 5.37 18.50 -1.28
N THR A 398 4.12 18.74 -1.66
CA THR A 398 3.37 19.94 -1.29
C THR A 398 2.42 19.72 -0.12
N SER A 399 2.28 18.46 0.34
CA SER A 399 1.31 18.05 1.36
C SER A 399 -0.11 18.46 1.01
N ALA A 400 -0.49 18.24 -0.24
CA ALA A 400 -1.77 18.63 -0.80
C ALA A 400 -2.44 17.46 -1.52
N TYR A 401 -3.75 17.59 -1.72
CA TYR A 401 -4.55 16.75 -2.62
C TYR A 401 -5.19 17.63 -3.67
N GLU A 402 -5.30 17.10 -4.88
CA GLU A 402 -5.96 17.76 -6.00
C GLU A 402 -7.08 16.90 -6.58
N ALA A 403 -8.11 17.56 -7.07
CA ALA A 403 -9.08 16.98 -7.98
C ALA A 403 -8.80 17.49 -9.39
N ILE A 404 -8.54 16.58 -10.30
CA ILE A 404 -8.14 16.85 -11.67
C ILE A 404 -9.17 16.21 -12.59
N ASP A 405 -9.68 16.93 -13.58
CA ASP A 405 -10.55 16.35 -14.60
C ASP A 405 -9.79 15.30 -15.41
N LEU A 406 -10.31 14.07 -15.45
CA LEU A 406 -9.65 12.91 -16.06
C LEU A 406 -9.35 13.08 -17.54
N HIS A 407 -10.21 13.77 -18.28
CA HIS A 407 -10.08 13.92 -19.73
C HIS A 407 -9.21 15.10 -20.13
N THR A 408 -9.29 16.20 -19.38
CA THR A 408 -8.64 17.46 -19.75
C THR A 408 -7.37 17.79 -18.96
N GLY A 409 -7.17 17.16 -17.80
CA GLY A 409 -6.07 17.49 -16.89
C GLY A 409 -6.26 18.81 -16.14
N LYS A 410 -7.46 19.41 -16.21
CA LYS A 410 -7.72 20.68 -15.52
C LYS A 410 -7.95 20.43 -14.03
N VAL A 411 -7.17 21.11 -13.19
CA VAL A 411 -7.36 21.11 -11.74
C VAL A 411 -8.65 21.84 -11.38
N ALA A 412 -9.55 21.16 -10.68
CA ALA A 412 -10.80 21.73 -10.20
C ALA A 412 -10.61 22.41 -8.84
N TRP A 413 -9.84 21.78 -7.96
CA TRP A 413 -9.48 22.33 -6.66
C TRP A 413 -8.20 21.70 -6.12
N THR A 414 -7.56 22.40 -5.17
CA THR A 414 -6.43 21.93 -4.37
C THR A 414 -6.77 22.08 -2.89
N TRP A 415 -6.52 21.04 -2.09
CA TRP A 415 -6.66 21.06 -0.64
C TRP A 415 -5.33 20.75 0.03
N HIS A 416 -4.87 21.62 0.93
CA HIS A 416 -3.66 21.42 1.71
C HIS A 416 -3.97 20.74 3.04
N VAL A 417 -3.22 19.68 3.36
CA VAL A 417 -3.38 18.95 4.62
C VAL A 417 -2.95 19.83 5.79
N PRO A 418 -3.81 20.03 6.80
CA PRO A 418 -3.45 20.78 7.98
C PRO A 418 -2.34 20.07 8.77
N ASN A 419 -1.29 20.79 9.16
CA ASN A 419 -0.21 20.26 10.00
C ASN A 419 0.42 18.93 9.51
N PRO A 420 0.96 18.90 8.30
CA PRO A 420 1.37 17.63 7.66
C PRO A 420 2.55 16.92 8.36
N GLY A 421 3.19 17.60 9.33
CA GLY A 421 4.37 17.10 10.00
C GLY A 421 5.64 17.10 9.13
N PRO A 422 6.80 16.75 9.68
CA PRO A 422 8.09 16.85 8.98
C PRO A 422 8.24 15.82 7.84
N ALA A 423 7.49 14.74 7.87
CA ALA A 423 7.51 13.70 6.81
C ALA A 423 6.62 14.04 5.62
N GLY A 424 5.87 15.14 5.68
CA GLY A 424 4.85 15.48 4.69
C GLY A 424 3.59 14.61 4.83
N ALA A 425 2.55 14.99 4.11
CA ALA A 425 1.28 14.27 3.98
C ALA A 425 0.91 14.15 2.49
N GLY A 426 -0.08 13.34 2.13
CA GLY A 426 -0.52 13.27 0.73
C GLY A 426 -0.14 11.98 0.00
N ARG A 427 0.17 10.90 0.72
CA ARG A 427 0.51 9.61 0.10
C ARG A 427 -0.66 8.63 -0.02
N GLY A 428 -1.62 8.68 0.91
CA GLY A 428 -2.74 7.75 0.93
C GLY A 428 -3.68 7.94 -0.26
N ALA A 429 -4.21 6.84 -0.81
CA ALA A 429 -5.26 6.92 -1.80
C ALA A 429 -6.55 7.44 -1.15
N PRO A 430 -7.23 8.43 -1.74
CA PRO A 430 -8.58 8.78 -1.31
C PRO A 430 -9.56 7.64 -1.55
N THR A 431 -10.65 7.61 -0.81
CA THR A 431 -11.81 6.75 -1.07
C THR A 431 -13.05 7.63 -1.21
N TYR A 432 -13.77 7.50 -2.31
CA TYR A 432 -15.05 8.20 -2.50
C TYR A 432 -16.20 7.32 -2.00
N TYR A 433 -17.00 7.85 -1.10
CA TYR A 433 -18.18 7.17 -0.58
C TYR A 433 -19.24 8.18 -0.15
N ASP A 434 -20.49 7.94 -0.55
CA ASP A 434 -21.65 8.75 -0.17
C ASP A 434 -21.36 10.26 -0.28
N HIS A 435 -21.03 10.71 -1.49
CA HIS A 435 -20.75 12.11 -1.83
C HIS A 435 -19.61 12.78 -1.02
N THR A 436 -18.72 11.98 -0.44
CA THR A 436 -17.59 12.47 0.37
C THR A 436 -16.31 11.75 0.00
N LEU A 437 -15.20 12.47 0.01
CA LEU A 437 -13.86 11.89 -0.05
C LEU A 437 -13.34 11.63 1.36
N TYR A 438 -12.88 10.41 1.60
CA TYR A 438 -12.20 10.03 2.83
C TYR A 438 -10.72 9.83 2.54
N ILE A 439 -9.88 10.55 3.28
CA ILE A 439 -8.43 10.57 3.08
C ILE A 439 -7.74 10.21 4.40
N SER A 440 -6.95 9.14 4.41
CA SER A 440 -6.09 8.81 5.55
C SER A 440 -4.67 9.34 5.31
N THR A 441 -4.20 10.24 6.17
CA THR A 441 -2.84 10.77 6.07
C THR A 441 -2.36 11.29 7.42
N GLY A 442 -1.05 11.17 7.71
CA GLY A 442 -0.56 11.41 9.07
C GLY A 442 -1.28 10.49 10.07
N PRO A 443 -1.73 10.99 11.21
CA PRO A 443 -2.48 10.22 12.21
C PRO A 443 -4.01 10.29 12.04
N ASP A 444 -4.51 10.93 10.99
CA ASP A 444 -5.90 11.37 10.88
C ASP A 444 -6.59 10.81 9.63
N ILE A 445 -7.92 10.76 9.70
CA ILE A 445 -8.81 10.60 8.55
C ILE A 445 -9.56 11.92 8.36
N TYR A 446 -9.63 12.38 7.13
CA TYR A 446 -10.31 13.60 6.73
C TYR A 446 -11.52 13.28 5.85
N ALA A 447 -12.64 13.94 6.12
CA ALA A 447 -13.79 14.00 5.21
C ALA A 447 -13.74 15.31 4.42
N ILE A 448 -13.75 15.20 3.09
CA ILE A 448 -13.59 16.34 2.17
C ILE A 448 -14.79 16.37 1.22
N ASP A 449 -15.34 17.54 0.96
CA ASP A 449 -16.34 17.74 -0.09
C ASP A 449 -15.69 17.60 -1.48
N PRO A 450 -16.05 16.59 -2.28
CA PRO A 450 -15.42 16.34 -3.57
C PRO A 450 -15.67 17.44 -4.60
N LYS A 451 -16.69 18.29 -4.42
CA LYS A 451 -17.04 19.34 -5.36
C LYS A 451 -16.11 20.54 -5.29
N ASN A 452 -15.56 20.83 -4.12
CA ASN A 452 -14.82 22.07 -3.88
C ASN A 452 -13.56 21.92 -3.01
N GLY A 453 -13.23 20.71 -2.56
CA GLY A 453 -12.06 20.41 -1.74
C GLY A 453 -12.16 20.94 -0.29
N LYS A 454 -13.33 21.39 0.18
CA LYS A 454 -13.46 21.88 1.57
C LYS A 454 -13.48 20.71 2.54
N MET A 455 -12.68 20.82 3.60
CA MET A 455 -12.71 19.89 4.70
C MET A 455 -14.03 19.99 5.45
N ILE A 456 -14.75 18.87 5.56
CA ILE A 456 -15.98 18.71 6.33
C ILE A 456 -15.61 18.46 7.79
N HIS A 457 -14.72 17.47 8.02
CA HIS A 457 -14.31 17.07 9.36
C HIS A 457 -12.94 16.38 9.34
N GLN A 458 -12.30 16.32 10.50
CA GLN A 458 -11.06 15.59 10.78
C GLN A 458 -11.26 14.69 11.98
N TYR A 459 -10.87 13.42 11.86
CA TYR A 459 -10.95 12.43 12.93
C TYR A 459 -9.57 11.83 13.21
N LYS A 460 -9.11 11.93 14.44
CA LYS A 460 -7.80 11.41 14.85
C LYS A 460 -7.92 9.93 15.23
N VAL A 461 -7.23 9.08 14.49
CA VAL A 461 -7.10 7.64 14.79
C VAL A 461 -5.87 7.36 15.64
N GLY A 462 -4.78 8.04 15.35
CA GLY A 462 -3.46 7.80 15.92
C GLY A 462 -2.60 6.92 15.02
N GLY A 463 -1.33 6.77 15.39
CA GLY A 463 -0.34 6.14 14.55
C GLY A 463 0.00 6.98 13.32
N ARG A 464 0.30 6.30 12.23
CA ARG A 464 0.58 6.95 10.94
C ARG A 464 -0.01 6.13 9.81
N PHE A 465 -0.59 6.82 8.86
CA PHE A 465 -1.04 6.26 7.59
C PHE A 465 -0.02 6.59 6.50
N GLY A 466 0.49 5.57 5.82
CA GLY A 466 1.37 5.71 4.66
C GLY A 466 0.57 5.84 3.38
N ILE A 467 0.55 4.77 2.59
CA ILE A 467 -0.25 4.67 1.35
C ILE A 467 -1.58 3.94 1.58
N VAL A 468 -2.00 3.86 2.83
CA VAL A 468 -3.26 3.21 3.23
C VAL A 468 -4.44 4.02 2.73
N ASN A 469 -5.43 3.37 2.13
CA ASN A 469 -6.72 3.95 1.82
C ASN A 469 -7.77 3.52 2.85
N PRO A 470 -8.73 4.37 3.18
CA PRO A 470 -9.89 3.95 3.94
C PRO A 470 -10.71 2.91 3.18
N THR A 471 -10.90 1.73 3.75
CA THR A 471 -11.81 0.71 3.21
C THR A 471 -13.17 0.88 3.86
N ILE A 472 -14.19 1.19 3.07
CA ILE A 472 -15.53 1.55 3.59
C ILE A 472 -16.53 0.49 3.19
N VAL A 473 -17.22 -0.08 4.18
CA VAL A 473 -18.34 -1.00 3.96
C VAL A 473 -19.53 -0.52 4.79
N GLY A 474 -20.56 -0.07 4.11
CA GLY A 474 -21.71 0.55 4.79
C GLY A 474 -21.30 1.74 5.65
N GLY A 475 -21.67 1.73 6.91
CA GLY A 475 -21.34 2.79 7.87
C GLY A 475 -19.99 2.65 8.57
N THR A 476 -19.10 1.76 8.11
CA THR A 476 -17.79 1.53 8.79
C THR A 476 -16.60 1.75 7.85
N ILE A 477 -15.61 2.47 8.34
CA ILE A 477 -14.28 2.58 7.78
C ILE A 477 -13.37 1.57 8.48
N TYR A 478 -12.72 0.71 7.70
CA TYR A 478 -11.72 -0.24 8.18
C TYR A 478 -10.35 0.13 7.65
N LEU A 479 -9.32 0.11 8.50
CA LEU A 479 -7.95 0.47 8.11
C LEU A 479 -6.93 -0.06 9.13
N GLY A 480 -5.71 -0.27 8.67
CA GLY A 480 -4.53 -0.49 9.50
C GLY A 480 -3.79 0.81 9.79
N ASN A 481 -2.90 0.80 10.75
CA ASN A 481 -1.98 1.90 11.01
C ASN A 481 -0.57 1.43 11.40
N SER A 482 0.37 2.36 11.49
CA SER A 482 1.78 2.08 11.80
C SER A 482 2.05 1.66 13.26
N TRP A 483 1.05 1.52 14.08
CA TRP A 483 1.15 0.96 15.43
C TRP A 483 0.72 -0.51 15.49
N ASP A 484 0.55 -1.16 14.36
CA ASP A 484 0.07 -2.54 14.22
C ASP A 484 -1.34 -2.74 14.83
N TRP A 485 -2.24 -1.80 14.51
CA TRP A 485 -3.65 -1.91 14.87
C TRP A 485 -4.51 -1.96 13.62
N ILE A 486 -5.47 -2.88 13.62
CA ILE A 486 -6.59 -2.84 12.71
C ILE A 486 -7.73 -2.09 13.40
N ASN A 487 -8.26 -1.08 12.73
CA ASN A 487 -9.27 -0.19 13.29
C ASN A 487 -10.57 -0.29 12.51
N ALA A 488 -11.68 -0.28 13.22
CA ALA A 488 -13.01 0.00 12.67
C ALA A 488 -13.53 1.30 13.27
N VAL A 489 -13.87 2.24 12.41
CA VAL A 489 -14.34 3.58 12.79
C VAL A 489 -15.68 3.82 12.10
N PRO A 490 -16.75 4.20 12.82
CA PRO A 490 -18.00 4.58 12.19
C PRO A 490 -17.81 5.74 11.22
N VAL A 491 -18.43 5.68 10.06
CA VAL A 491 -18.34 6.75 9.04
C VAL A 491 -18.83 8.08 9.63
N HIS A 492 -19.90 8.07 10.44
CA HIS A 492 -20.46 9.29 11.02
C HIS A 492 -19.50 10.02 11.99
N ASP A 493 -18.52 9.32 12.56
CA ASP A 493 -17.50 9.98 13.40
C ASP A 493 -16.52 10.79 12.57
N VAL A 494 -16.26 10.34 11.33
CA VAL A 494 -15.37 11.01 10.39
C VAL A 494 -16.15 12.02 9.54
N ASN A 495 -17.42 11.76 9.27
CA ASN A 495 -18.31 12.65 8.54
C ASN A 495 -19.65 12.78 9.28
N PRO A 496 -19.81 13.82 10.11
CA PRO A 496 -21.08 14.05 10.83
C PRO A 496 -22.31 14.26 9.95
N GLN A 497 -22.12 14.47 8.65
CA GLN A 497 -23.21 14.62 7.67
C GLN A 497 -23.65 13.28 7.07
N PHE A 498 -22.92 12.20 7.36
CA PHE A 498 -23.24 10.86 6.85
C PHE A 498 -24.61 10.40 7.39
N ASN A 499 -25.50 10.03 6.47
CA ASN A 499 -26.81 9.49 6.83
C ASN A 499 -26.85 7.98 6.56
N ALA A 500 -26.84 7.18 7.65
CA ALA A 500 -26.99 5.72 7.57
C ALA A 500 -28.36 5.26 7.07
N HIS A 501 -29.32 6.18 6.98
CA HIS A 501 -30.71 5.94 6.57
C HIS A 501 -31.09 6.91 5.43
N PRO A 502 -30.51 6.75 4.21
CA PRO A 502 -30.96 7.56 3.09
C PRO A 502 -32.44 7.30 2.86
N SER A 503 -33.18 8.38 2.75
CA SER A 503 -34.65 8.40 2.55
C SER A 503 -35.04 7.76 1.21
#